data_2cc1a8d35ec0963b2d06be1561b2725c
#
_entry.id   2cc1a8d35ec0963b2d06be1561b2725c
#
_cell.length_a   1.000
_cell.length_b   1.000
_cell.length_c   1.000
_cell.angle_alpha   90.00
_cell.angle_beta   90.00
_cell.angle_gamma   90.00
#
_symmetry.space_group_name_H-M   'P 1'
#
loop_
_entity.id
_entity.type
_entity.pdbx_description
1 polymer ?
#
loop_
_entity_poly.entity_id
_entity_poly.type
_entity_poly.pdbx_seq_one_letter_code
_entity_poly.pdbx_strand_id
1 'polypeptide(L)'
;MQIISDHQKQLIQANYSQWLESNGYQARRSQREMIAIIARMLAGVTLDAEGLRADESMQHVSLIEAGTGTGKTIAYALPAIAMALELDKKLVISTATINLQEQLVNVDLPNLQANTSLDFKYALAKGRQRYLCVNKLKLRLQDVSRAAGDLTLFPDEESSLADATVVQLEALDQHYLGGRWDGDQDSLEHEIGYEDWRLVAADRASCSGKKCVHYSNCALFKARDALRTADVVVANHDLVLADLAMGGANILPPPEQSIFVFDE
;
A
#
# COMPACT_ATOMS: atom_id res chain seq x y z
N MET A 1 -5.92 27.15 18.94
CA MET A 1 -5.89 26.71 17.53
C MET A 1 -4.55 27.20 16.96
N GLN A 2 -3.65 26.31 16.72
CA GLN A 2 -2.35 26.66 16.15
C GLN A 2 -2.57 27.14 14.72
N ILE A 3 -1.98 28.27 14.36
CA ILE A 3 -2.14 28.85 13.02
C ILE A 3 -1.04 28.25 12.13
N ILE A 4 -1.38 27.82 10.91
CA ILE A 4 -0.40 27.35 9.94
C ILE A 4 0.75 28.35 9.82
N SER A 5 2.00 27.87 9.99
CA SER A 5 3.19 28.71 9.94
C SER A 5 3.44 29.24 8.54
N ASP A 6 4.20 30.33 8.44
CA ASP A 6 4.57 30.88 7.13
C ASP A 6 5.48 29.93 6.35
N HIS A 7 6.33 29.16 7.04
CA HIS A 7 7.13 28.08 6.43
C HIS A 7 6.24 27.02 5.77
N GLN A 8 5.24 26.49 6.49
CA GLN A 8 4.31 25.49 5.97
C GLN A 8 3.51 26.01 4.77
N LYS A 9 3.04 27.26 4.84
CA LYS A 9 2.36 27.90 3.71
C LYS A 9 3.27 28.00 2.49
N GLN A 10 4.52 28.45 2.67
CA GLN A 10 5.50 28.58 1.58
C GLN A 10 5.85 27.22 0.99
N LEU A 11 6.08 26.21 1.83
CA LEU A 11 6.35 24.83 1.40
C LEU A 11 5.24 24.30 0.49
N ILE A 12 3.99 24.36 0.95
CA ILE A 12 2.83 23.87 0.20
C ILE A 12 2.62 24.69 -1.08
N GLN A 13 2.70 26.03 -0.99
CA GLN A 13 2.51 26.91 -2.13
C GLN A 13 3.59 26.70 -3.21
N ALA A 14 4.85 26.59 -2.83
CA ALA A 14 5.95 26.38 -3.75
C ALA A 14 5.80 25.04 -4.50
N ASN A 15 5.52 23.95 -3.77
CA ASN A 15 5.33 22.63 -4.37
C ASN A 15 4.09 22.57 -5.28
N TYR A 16 3.00 23.25 -4.90
CA TYR A 16 1.81 23.31 -5.74
C TYR A 16 2.07 24.12 -7.03
N SER A 17 2.76 25.26 -6.93
CA SER A 17 3.14 26.06 -8.11
C SER A 17 4.06 25.29 -9.03
N GLN A 18 5.09 24.65 -8.49
CA GLN A 18 6.03 23.82 -9.25
C GLN A 18 5.30 22.68 -9.99
N TRP A 19 4.40 21.98 -9.29
CA TRP A 19 3.60 20.90 -9.89
C TRP A 19 2.72 21.41 -11.04
N LEU A 20 2.06 22.58 -10.87
CA LEU A 20 1.24 23.19 -11.92
C LEU A 20 2.09 23.55 -13.15
N GLU A 21 3.22 24.21 -12.95
CA GLU A 21 4.12 24.62 -14.03
C GLU A 21 4.66 23.42 -14.80
N SER A 22 5.14 22.37 -14.09
CA SER A 22 5.70 21.18 -14.70
C SER A 22 4.68 20.39 -15.54
N ASN A 23 3.41 20.44 -15.16
CA ASN A 23 2.33 19.75 -15.89
C ASN A 23 1.57 20.66 -16.87
N GLY A 24 1.89 21.93 -16.96
CA GLY A 24 1.18 22.89 -17.82
C GLY A 24 -0.27 23.15 -17.37
N TYR A 25 -0.56 22.98 -16.07
CA TYR A 25 -1.91 23.17 -15.54
C TYR A 25 -2.13 24.57 -14.97
N GLN A 26 -3.39 24.98 -14.98
CA GLN A 26 -3.80 26.24 -14.33
C GLN A 26 -4.42 25.94 -12.96
N ALA A 27 -4.11 26.82 -11.99
CA ALA A 27 -4.64 26.72 -10.65
C ALA A 27 -6.17 26.86 -10.62
N ARG A 28 -6.87 25.86 -10.08
CA ARG A 28 -8.32 25.90 -9.91
C ARG A 28 -8.67 26.41 -8.50
N ARG A 29 -9.71 27.24 -8.40
CA ARG A 29 -10.12 27.81 -7.11
C ARG A 29 -10.49 26.75 -6.09
N SER A 30 -11.34 25.78 -6.46
CA SER A 30 -11.75 24.66 -5.59
C SER A 30 -10.58 23.84 -5.09
N GLN A 31 -9.60 23.57 -5.95
CA GLN A 31 -8.40 22.82 -5.59
C GLN A 31 -7.57 23.58 -4.55
N ARG A 32 -7.36 24.89 -4.74
CA ARG A 32 -6.65 25.75 -3.77
C ARG A 32 -7.37 25.84 -2.43
N GLU A 33 -8.70 25.95 -2.45
CA GLU A 33 -9.51 25.97 -1.23
C GLU A 33 -9.36 24.65 -0.46
N MET A 34 -9.43 23.51 -1.13
CA MET A 34 -9.23 22.18 -0.53
C MET A 34 -7.84 22.04 0.08
N ILE A 35 -6.77 22.38 -0.66
CA ILE A 35 -5.39 22.40 -0.17
C ILE A 35 -5.28 23.23 1.12
N ALA A 36 -5.85 24.44 1.12
CA ALA A 36 -5.76 25.36 2.25
C ALA A 36 -6.55 24.85 3.49
N ILE A 37 -7.70 24.20 3.29
CA ILE A 37 -8.49 23.58 4.37
C ILE A 37 -7.68 22.45 5.04
N ILE A 38 -7.16 21.53 4.24
CA ILE A 38 -6.38 20.38 4.75
C ILE A 38 -5.12 20.88 5.47
N ALA A 39 -4.37 21.78 4.88
CA ALA A 39 -3.16 22.33 5.49
C ALA A 39 -3.43 23.00 6.84
N ARG A 40 -4.50 23.79 6.96
CA ARG A 40 -4.88 24.44 8.23
C ARG A 40 -5.34 23.45 9.28
N MET A 41 -6.10 22.43 8.89
CA MET A 41 -6.55 21.39 9.79
C MET A 41 -5.37 20.62 10.38
N LEU A 42 -4.43 20.19 9.55
CA LEU A 42 -3.24 19.47 9.98
C LEU A 42 -2.29 20.35 10.81
N ALA A 43 -2.12 21.62 10.46
CA ALA A 43 -1.33 22.56 11.24
C ALA A 43 -1.92 22.86 12.63
N GLY A 44 -3.22 22.60 12.84
CA GLY A 44 -3.88 22.71 14.13
C GLY A 44 -3.53 21.59 15.11
N VAL A 45 -2.90 20.51 14.64
CA VAL A 45 -2.49 19.38 15.48
C VAL A 45 -1.28 19.79 16.31
N THR A 46 -1.38 19.70 17.64
CA THR A 46 -0.26 19.88 18.56
C THR A 46 0.26 18.53 18.98
N LEU A 47 1.57 18.37 18.95
CA LEU A 47 2.25 17.14 19.36
C LEU A 47 2.98 17.39 20.70
N ASP A 48 3.06 16.35 21.53
CA ASP A 48 3.86 16.34 22.75
C ASP A 48 5.35 16.01 22.44
N ALA A 49 6.15 15.85 23.50
CA ALA A 49 7.57 15.54 23.36
C ALA A 49 7.84 14.15 22.76
N GLU A 50 6.91 13.25 22.89
CA GLU A 50 6.92 11.89 22.31
C GLU A 50 6.39 11.87 20.88
N GLY A 51 5.97 13.02 20.35
CA GLY A 51 5.40 13.14 19.01
C GLY A 51 3.95 12.64 18.92
N LEU A 52 3.28 12.39 20.04
CA LEU A 52 1.87 12.02 20.08
C LEU A 52 0.98 13.27 20.11
N ARG A 53 -0.29 13.11 19.83
CA ARG A 53 -1.24 14.22 19.86
C ARG A 53 -1.43 14.70 21.31
N ALA A 54 -1.07 15.95 21.60
CA ALA A 54 -1.10 16.53 22.93
C ALA A 54 -2.51 16.80 23.47
N ASP A 55 -3.50 17.03 22.59
CA ASP A 55 -4.88 17.30 22.97
C ASP A 55 -5.84 16.30 22.32
N GLU A 56 -6.22 15.28 23.06
CA GLU A 56 -7.16 14.25 22.65
C GLU A 56 -8.62 14.75 22.60
N SER A 57 -8.94 15.86 23.26
CA SER A 57 -10.29 16.42 23.28
C SER A 57 -10.68 17.09 21.94
N MET A 58 -9.70 17.49 21.15
CA MET A 58 -9.90 18.10 19.86
C MET A 58 -9.96 17.06 18.74
N GLN A 59 -11.07 17.07 18.00
CA GLN A 59 -11.19 16.26 16.79
C GLN A 59 -10.56 17.00 15.60
N HIS A 60 -9.48 16.42 15.06
CA HIS A 60 -8.83 16.90 13.83
C HIS A 60 -9.37 16.10 12.64
N VAL A 61 -10.62 16.33 12.30
CA VAL A 61 -11.31 15.69 11.17
C VAL A 61 -11.79 16.77 10.20
N SER A 62 -11.54 16.58 8.92
CA SER A 62 -12.06 17.42 7.86
C SER A 62 -12.86 16.57 6.88
N LEU A 63 -14.12 16.92 6.67
CA LEU A 63 -14.97 16.32 5.65
C LEU A 63 -15.09 17.31 4.49
N ILE A 64 -14.65 16.89 3.30
CA ILE A 64 -14.59 17.76 2.12
C ILE A 64 -15.32 17.07 0.98
N GLU A 65 -16.38 17.71 0.48
CA GLU A 65 -17.05 17.29 -0.74
C GLU A 65 -16.49 18.09 -1.92
N ALA A 66 -16.08 17.39 -2.96
CA ALA A 66 -15.59 17.97 -4.20
C ALA A 66 -16.05 17.14 -5.40
N GLY A 67 -16.57 17.80 -6.43
CA GLY A 67 -17.06 17.15 -7.65
C GLY A 67 -15.94 16.40 -8.42
N THR A 68 -16.36 15.52 -9.33
CA THR A 68 -15.44 14.83 -10.23
C THR A 68 -14.65 15.82 -11.12
N GLY A 69 -13.41 15.49 -11.46
CA GLY A 69 -12.58 16.34 -12.31
C GLY A 69 -12.01 17.59 -11.64
N THR A 70 -12.24 17.82 -10.34
CA THR A 70 -11.65 18.96 -9.60
C THR A 70 -10.16 18.78 -9.31
N GLY A 71 -9.60 17.58 -9.52
CA GLY A 71 -8.24 17.24 -9.15
C GLY A 71 -8.10 16.96 -7.66
N LYS A 72 -9.09 16.26 -7.07
CA LYS A 72 -9.14 15.90 -5.64
C LYS A 72 -7.84 15.26 -5.15
N THR A 73 -7.33 14.29 -5.90
CA THR A 73 -6.14 13.53 -5.53
C THR A 73 -4.95 14.44 -5.18
N ILE A 74 -4.60 15.36 -6.07
CA ILE A 74 -3.52 16.32 -5.83
C ILE A 74 -3.87 17.29 -4.71
N ALA A 75 -5.14 17.70 -4.64
CA ALA A 75 -5.61 18.65 -3.63
C ALA A 75 -5.53 18.11 -2.20
N TYR A 76 -5.65 16.79 -1.99
CA TYR A 76 -5.43 16.21 -0.67
C TYR A 76 -4.01 15.65 -0.50
N ALA A 77 -3.44 14.99 -1.52
CA ALA A 77 -2.16 14.31 -1.38
C ALA A 77 -1.01 15.30 -1.14
N LEU A 78 -0.92 16.38 -1.92
CA LEU A 78 0.16 17.33 -1.79
C LEU A 78 0.26 17.97 -0.39
N PRO A 79 -0.81 18.60 0.16
CA PRO A 79 -0.73 19.17 1.50
C PRO A 79 -0.58 18.11 2.59
N ALA A 80 -1.20 16.93 2.44
CA ALA A 80 -1.09 15.86 3.43
C ALA A 80 0.33 15.27 3.48
N ILE A 81 0.98 15.06 2.33
CA ILE A 81 2.39 14.61 2.27
C ILE A 81 3.30 15.67 2.89
N ALA A 82 3.18 16.94 2.46
CA ALA A 82 4.00 18.02 2.99
C ALA A 82 3.89 18.14 4.52
N MET A 83 2.67 18.07 5.06
CA MET A 83 2.43 18.16 6.48
C MET A 83 2.86 16.89 7.24
N ALA A 84 2.69 15.70 6.64
CA ALA A 84 3.16 14.46 7.25
C ALA A 84 4.68 14.46 7.42
N LEU A 85 5.43 14.90 6.41
CA LEU A 85 6.88 15.05 6.47
C LEU A 85 7.32 16.07 7.54
N GLU A 86 6.65 17.22 7.61
CA GLU A 86 6.91 18.27 8.60
C GLU A 86 6.64 17.80 10.06
N LEU A 87 5.64 16.97 10.25
CA LEU A 87 5.22 16.45 11.56
C LEU A 87 5.91 15.14 11.94
N ASP A 88 6.80 14.62 11.10
CA ASP A 88 7.41 13.28 11.22
C ASP A 88 6.35 12.18 11.41
N LYS A 89 5.30 12.24 10.60
CA LYS A 89 4.17 11.30 10.59
C LYS A 89 4.12 10.51 9.29
N LYS A 90 3.49 9.35 9.33
CA LYS A 90 3.16 8.59 8.13
C LYS A 90 1.81 9.05 7.57
N LEU A 91 1.67 9.04 6.24
CA LEU A 91 0.41 9.30 5.58
C LEU A 91 -0.19 7.97 5.10
N VAL A 92 -1.42 7.68 5.50
CA VAL A 92 -2.18 6.54 4.99
C VAL A 92 -3.30 7.07 4.10
N ILE A 93 -3.24 6.76 2.80
CA ILE A 93 -4.29 7.09 1.85
C ILE A 93 -5.12 5.83 1.61
N SER A 94 -6.37 5.89 1.99
CA SER A 94 -7.34 4.81 1.84
C SER A 94 -8.28 5.11 0.68
N THR A 95 -8.46 4.17 -0.25
CA THR A 95 -9.34 4.32 -1.40
C THR A 95 -10.37 3.20 -1.46
N ALA A 96 -11.51 3.45 -2.13
CA ALA A 96 -12.58 2.46 -2.23
C ALA A 96 -12.24 1.31 -3.19
N THR A 97 -11.49 1.55 -4.27
CA THR A 97 -11.30 0.58 -5.35
C THR A 97 -9.83 0.31 -5.66
N ILE A 98 -9.55 -0.87 -6.22
CA ILE A 98 -8.21 -1.26 -6.68
C ILE A 98 -7.72 -0.31 -7.78
N ASN A 99 -8.59 0.08 -8.72
CA ASN A 99 -8.22 0.99 -9.81
C ASN A 99 -7.73 2.35 -9.30
N LEU A 100 -8.36 2.89 -8.25
CA LEU A 100 -7.91 4.14 -7.62
C LEU A 100 -6.57 3.96 -6.89
N GLN A 101 -6.33 2.80 -6.27
CA GLN A 101 -5.02 2.49 -5.68
C GLN A 101 -3.93 2.46 -6.75
N GLU A 102 -4.18 1.78 -7.87
CA GLU A 102 -3.24 1.69 -8.98
C GLU A 102 -2.98 3.05 -9.61
N GLN A 103 -4.00 3.88 -9.79
CA GLN A 103 -3.84 5.24 -10.27
C GLN A 103 -2.95 6.06 -9.32
N LEU A 104 -3.21 6.01 -8.02
CA LEU A 104 -2.38 6.70 -7.02
C LEU A 104 -0.91 6.26 -7.09
N VAL A 105 -0.66 4.95 -7.07
CA VAL A 105 0.70 4.40 -6.97
C VAL A 105 1.46 4.51 -8.28
N ASN A 106 0.79 4.35 -9.43
CA ASN A 106 1.45 4.29 -10.72
C ASN A 106 1.46 5.63 -11.46
N VAL A 107 0.59 6.59 -11.08
CA VAL A 107 0.44 7.86 -11.81
C VAL A 107 0.59 9.06 -10.87
N ASP A 108 -0.27 9.19 -9.85
CA ASP A 108 -0.38 10.43 -9.09
C ASP A 108 0.81 10.67 -8.16
N LEU A 109 1.22 9.67 -7.37
CA LEU A 109 2.36 9.78 -6.46
C LEU A 109 3.70 9.90 -7.21
N PRO A 110 3.98 9.11 -8.28
CA PRO A 110 5.15 9.34 -9.12
C PRO A 110 5.18 10.72 -9.75
N ASN A 111 4.03 11.23 -10.23
CA ASN A 111 3.94 12.57 -10.78
C ASN A 111 4.23 13.65 -9.74
N LEU A 112 3.72 13.52 -8.51
CA LEU A 112 4.04 14.43 -7.41
C LEU A 112 5.53 14.38 -7.06
N GLN A 113 6.12 13.19 -6.94
CA GLN A 113 7.53 13.02 -6.61
C GLN A 113 8.45 13.62 -7.68
N ALA A 114 8.11 13.46 -8.95
CA ALA A 114 8.92 13.98 -10.06
C ALA A 114 8.78 15.50 -10.26
N ASN A 115 7.64 16.09 -9.89
CA ASN A 115 7.28 17.46 -10.21
C ASN A 115 7.12 18.39 -8.99
N THR A 116 7.62 17.96 -7.83
CA THR A 116 7.69 18.76 -6.60
C THR A 116 9.06 18.57 -5.95
N SER A 117 9.36 19.38 -4.94
CA SER A 117 10.55 19.20 -4.09
C SER A 117 10.31 18.28 -2.88
N LEU A 118 9.13 17.65 -2.79
CA LEU A 118 8.81 16.71 -1.71
C LEU A 118 9.57 15.39 -1.91
N ASP A 119 10.47 15.07 -1.00
CA ASP A 119 11.19 13.79 -0.99
C ASP A 119 10.46 12.82 -0.05
N PHE A 120 9.76 11.85 -0.61
CA PHE A 120 8.98 10.85 0.13
C PHE A 120 9.03 9.49 -0.57
N LYS A 121 8.93 8.43 0.23
CA LYS A 121 8.77 7.06 -0.25
C LYS A 121 7.32 6.64 -0.10
N TYR A 122 6.81 5.88 -1.06
CA TYR A 122 5.45 5.36 -0.97
C TYR A 122 5.41 3.86 -1.23
N ALA A 123 4.42 3.19 -0.66
CA ALA A 123 4.19 1.76 -0.86
C ALA A 123 2.69 1.43 -0.85
N LEU A 124 2.31 0.38 -1.59
CA LEU A 124 0.96 -0.15 -1.63
C LEU A 124 0.81 -1.27 -0.61
N ALA A 125 -0.14 -1.12 0.30
CA ALA A 125 -0.50 -2.17 1.26
C ALA A 125 -1.61 -3.06 0.68
N LYS A 126 -1.32 -4.36 0.61
CA LYS A 126 -2.27 -5.37 0.15
C LYS A 126 -2.47 -6.46 1.19
N GLY A 127 -3.62 -7.12 1.11
CA GLY A 127 -3.91 -8.30 1.91
C GLY A 127 -2.90 -9.43 1.68
N ARG A 128 -2.62 -10.20 2.73
CA ARG A 128 -1.64 -11.29 2.72
C ARG A 128 -1.81 -12.26 1.56
N GLN A 129 -3.06 -12.58 1.20
CA GLN A 129 -3.39 -13.54 0.16
C GLN A 129 -3.03 -13.08 -1.26
N ARG A 130 -2.64 -11.82 -1.43
CA ARG A 130 -2.14 -11.29 -2.72
C ARG A 130 -0.68 -11.65 -2.99
N TYR A 131 0.01 -12.21 -2.01
CA TYR A 131 1.44 -12.54 -2.12
C TYR A 131 1.69 -14.04 -2.19
N LEU A 132 2.63 -14.42 -3.04
CA LEU A 132 3.14 -15.79 -3.14
C LEU A 132 3.76 -16.25 -1.82
N CYS A 133 3.42 -17.46 -1.40
CA CYS A 133 4.15 -18.17 -0.36
C CYS A 133 5.13 -19.17 -0.97
N VAL A 134 6.40 -18.82 -1.02
CA VAL A 134 7.46 -19.69 -1.58
C VAL A 134 7.48 -21.07 -0.91
N ASN A 135 7.24 -21.11 0.40
CA ASN A 135 7.22 -22.39 1.13
C ASN A 135 6.09 -23.30 0.63
N LYS A 136 4.87 -22.75 0.45
CA LYS A 136 3.75 -23.53 -0.11
C LYS A 136 4.05 -23.99 -1.53
N LEU A 137 4.54 -23.09 -2.38
CA LEU A 137 4.89 -23.40 -3.76
C LEU A 137 5.89 -24.56 -3.82
N LYS A 138 6.97 -24.50 -3.04
CA LYS A 138 7.97 -25.57 -3.00
C LYS A 138 7.41 -26.89 -2.49
N LEU A 139 6.57 -26.88 -1.46
CA LEU A 139 5.91 -28.08 -0.96
C LEU A 139 5.00 -28.70 -2.03
N ARG A 140 4.19 -27.90 -2.73
CA ARG A 140 3.33 -28.41 -3.81
C ARG A 140 4.11 -29.05 -4.95
N LEU A 141 5.19 -28.39 -5.40
CA LEU A 141 6.06 -28.95 -6.44
C LEU A 141 6.79 -30.23 -5.99
N GLN A 142 7.14 -30.33 -4.70
CA GLN A 142 7.70 -31.57 -4.14
C GLN A 142 6.67 -32.71 -4.08
N ASP A 143 5.42 -32.43 -3.70
CA ASP A 143 4.34 -33.42 -3.67
C ASP A 143 4.08 -33.97 -5.07
N VAL A 144 4.06 -33.13 -6.09
CA VAL A 144 3.94 -33.54 -7.50
C VAL A 144 5.10 -34.44 -7.91
N SER A 145 6.34 -34.04 -7.59
CA SER A 145 7.52 -34.83 -7.94
C SER A 145 7.56 -36.20 -7.27
N ARG A 146 7.04 -36.29 -6.02
CA ARG A 146 6.92 -37.57 -5.31
C ARG A 146 5.85 -38.45 -5.94
N ALA A 147 4.68 -37.87 -6.26
CA ALA A 147 3.60 -38.62 -6.92
C ALA A 147 4.03 -39.19 -8.27
N ALA A 148 4.83 -38.45 -9.04
CA ALA A 148 5.37 -38.91 -10.32
C ALA A 148 6.41 -40.03 -10.17
N GLY A 149 7.09 -40.14 -9.00
CA GLY A 149 8.08 -41.17 -8.68
C GLY A 149 7.50 -42.42 -7.96
N ASP A 150 6.26 -42.34 -7.49
CA ASP A 150 5.63 -43.42 -6.73
C ASP A 150 4.83 -44.33 -7.68
N LEU A 151 5.25 -45.59 -7.80
CA LEU A 151 4.59 -46.65 -8.59
C LEU A 151 3.37 -47.18 -7.83
N THR A 152 2.51 -46.30 -7.32
CA THR A 152 1.26 -46.77 -6.69
C THR A 152 0.31 -47.34 -7.75
N LEU A 153 -0.09 -48.58 -7.54
CA LEU A 153 -1.06 -49.29 -8.41
C LEU A 153 -2.47 -48.65 -8.41
N PHE A 154 -2.74 -47.82 -7.41
CA PHE A 154 -4.01 -47.10 -7.23
C PHE A 154 -3.68 -45.65 -6.79
N PRO A 155 -3.45 -44.74 -7.72
CA PRO A 155 -3.31 -43.33 -7.36
C PRO A 155 -4.65 -42.82 -6.82
N ASP A 156 -4.63 -42.21 -5.64
CA ASP A 156 -5.81 -41.51 -5.11
C ASP A 156 -6.16 -40.36 -6.07
N GLU A 157 -7.32 -40.49 -6.74
CA GLU A 157 -7.79 -39.49 -7.73
C GLU A 157 -7.95 -38.09 -7.16
N GLU A 158 -8.07 -37.97 -5.82
CA GLU A 158 -8.20 -36.66 -5.11
C GLU A 158 -6.87 -35.93 -4.88
N SER A 159 -5.72 -36.57 -5.08
CA SER A 159 -4.41 -35.96 -4.73
C SER A 159 -3.58 -35.45 -5.91
N SER A 160 -3.94 -35.75 -7.16
CA SER A 160 -3.20 -35.32 -8.33
C SER A 160 -3.65 -33.91 -8.75
N LEU A 161 -2.74 -32.93 -8.71
CA LEU A 161 -2.98 -31.65 -9.38
C LEU A 161 -3.09 -31.90 -10.89
N ALA A 162 -3.97 -31.16 -11.55
CA ALA A 162 -4.06 -31.19 -13.00
C ALA A 162 -2.70 -30.79 -13.63
N ASP A 163 -2.30 -31.43 -14.71
CA ASP A 163 -1.02 -31.12 -15.40
C ASP A 163 -0.88 -29.62 -15.73
N ALA A 164 -1.98 -28.96 -16.10
CA ALA A 164 -1.99 -27.52 -16.37
C ALA A 164 -1.65 -26.70 -15.12
N THR A 165 -2.13 -27.09 -13.94
CA THR A 165 -1.80 -26.42 -12.66
C THR A 165 -0.31 -26.62 -12.33
N VAL A 166 0.24 -27.79 -12.56
CA VAL A 166 1.67 -28.06 -12.32
C VAL A 166 2.54 -27.16 -13.18
N VAL A 167 2.26 -27.05 -14.46
CA VAL A 167 2.98 -26.16 -15.40
C VAL A 167 2.91 -24.71 -14.94
N GLN A 168 1.75 -24.26 -14.47
CA GLN A 168 1.61 -22.90 -13.91
C GLN A 168 2.44 -22.68 -12.65
N LEU A 169 2.44 -23.63 -11.71
CA LEU A 169 3.24 -23.52 -10.48
C LEU A 169 4.75 -23.52 -10.77
N GLU A 170 5.22 -24.31 -11.73
CA GLU A 170 6.62 -24.29 -12.18
C GLU A 170 7.00 -22.95 -12.84
N ALA A 171 6.10 -22.38 -13.64
CA ALA A 171 6.30 -21.06 -14.23
C ALA A 171 6.40 -19.96 -13.16
N LEU A 172 5.51 -19.96 -12.15
CA LEU A 172 5.58 -19.04 -11.01
C LEU A 172 6.92 -19.16 -10.27
N ASP A 173 7.38 -20.38 -10.03
CA ASP A 173 8.65 -20.63 -9.36
C ASP A 173 9.84 -20.04 -10.15
N GLN A 174 9.89 -20.31 -11.45
CA GLN A 174 10.95 -19.79 -12.33
C GLN A 174 10.93 -18.27 -12.43
N HIS A 175 9.76 -17.65 -12.54
CA HIS A 175 9.61 -16.19 -12.63
C HIS A 175 10.04 -15.52 -11.32
N TYR A 176 9.62 -16.07 -10.18
CA TYR A 176 9.95 -15.52 -8.87
C TYR A 176 11.44 -15.69 -8.52
N LEU A 177 11.99 -16.88 -8.68
CA LEU A 177 13.41 -17.15 -8.41
C LEU A 177 14.32 -16.41 -9.38
N GLY A 178 13.90 -16.22 -10.62
CA GLY A 178 14.60 -15.45 -11.64
C GLY A 178 14.56 -13.94 -11.44
N GLY A 179 13.86 -13.45 -10.38
CA GLY A 179 13.71 -12.03 -10.10
C GLY A 179 12.91 -11.25 -11.15
N ARG A 180 12.16 -11.94 -12.00
CA ARG A 180 11.32 -11.33 -13.05
C ARG A 180 9.93 -10.92 -12.54
N TRP A 181 9.59 -11.33 -11.34
CA TRP A 181 8.33 -11.04 -10.68
C TRP A 181 8.54 -10.90 -9.16
N ASP A 182 7.82 -9.98 -8.53
CA ASP A 182 7.97 -9.65 -7.11
C ASP A 182 7.16 -10.55 -6.17
N GLY A 183 6.31 -11.43 -6.72
CA GLY A 183 5.45 -12.33 -5.96
C GLY A 183 4.11 -11.72 -5.58
N ASP A 184 3.73 -10.58 -6.11
CA ASP A 184 2.39 -10.01 -6.00
C ASP A 184 1.50 -10.54 -7.12
N GLN A 185 0.33 -11.10 -6.78
CA GLN A 185 -0.63 -11.64 -7.75
C GLN A 185 -1.03 -10.61 -8.81
N ASP A 186 -1.21 -9.35 -8.40
CA ASP A 186 -1.70 -8.30 -9.30
C ASP A 186 -0.64 -7.83 -10.31
N SER A 187 0.64 -8.14 -10.08
CA SER A 187 1.75 -7.84 -11.00
C SER A 187 2.08 -9.00 -11.96
N LEU A 188 1.29 -10.10 -11.96
CA LEU A 188 1.45 -11.18 -12.92
C LEU A 188 1.04 -10.74 -14.32
N GLU A 189 1.86 -11.06 -15.33
CA GLU A 189 1.54 -10.81 -16.74
C GLU A 189 0.38 -11.66 -17.25
N HIS A 190 0.18 -12.84 -16.65
CA HIS A 190 -0.88 -13.77 -16.99
C HIS A 190 -1.75 -14.08 -15.79
N GLU A 191 -3.05 -14.02 -15.96
CA GLU A 191 -3.98 -14.36 -14.89
C GLU A 191 -3.83 -15.84 -14.49
N ILE A 192 -3.76 -16.06 -13.18
CA ILE A 192 -3.86 -17.40 -12.58
C ILE A 192 -5.26 -17.59 -12.00
N GLY A 193 -5.84 -18.78 -12.20
CA GLY A 193 -7.14 -19.12 -11.66
C GLY A 193 -7.17 -19.00 -10.12
N TYR A 194 -8.32 -18.57 -9.58
CA TYR A 194 -8.48 -18.37 -8.14
C TYR A 194 -8.12 -19.60 -7.31
N GLU A 195 -8.56 -20.80 -7.75
CA GLU A 195 -8.29 -22.05 -7.06
C GLU A 195 -6.79 -22.41 -7.09
N ASP A 196 -6.12 -22.23 -8.23
CA ASP A 196 -4.68 -22.47 -8.37
C ASP A 196 -3.86 -21.50 -7.53
N TRP A 197 -4.25 -20.20 -7.52
CA TRP A 197 -3.60 -19.21 -6.67
C TRP A 197 -3.70 -19.53 -5.18
N ARG A 198 -4.86 -20.01 -4.70
CA ARG A 198 -5.05 -20.41 -3.29
C ARG A 198 -4.08 -21.48 -2.82
N LEU A 199 -3.60 -22.35 -3.70
CA LEU A 199 -2.63 -23.39 -3.36
C LEU A 199 -1.30 -22.79 -2.89
N VAL A 200 -0.93 -21.64 -3.41
CA VAL A 200 0.39 -21.00 -3.19
C VAL A 200 0.31 -19.62 -2.53
N ALA A 201 -0.86 -19.06 -2.37
CA ALA A 201 -1.06 -17.79 -1.68
C ALA A 201 -0.63 -17.84 -0.21
N ALA A 202 -0.05 -16.76 0.28
CA ALA A 202 0.30 -16.63 1.69
C ALA A 202 -0.97 -16.54 2.56
N ASP A 203 -1.04 -17.29 3.65
CA ASP A 203 -2.11 -17.23 4.64
C ASP A 203 -1.56 -17.15 6.07
N ARG A 204 -2.45 -16.91 7.04
CA ARG A 204 -2.06 -16.76 8.44
C ARG A 204 -1.79 -18.12 9.10
N ALA A 205 -2.54 -19.14 8.71
CA ALA A 205 -2.53 -20.44 9.39
C ALA A 205 -1.23 -21.21 9.12
N SER A 206 -0.74 -21.19 7.87
CA SER A 206 0.46 -21.93 7.45
C SER A 206 1.76 -21.11 7.55
N CYS A 207 1.70 -19.80 7.83
CA CYS A 207 2.88 -18.93 7.85
C CYS A 207 3.65 -19.01 9.16
N SER A 208 4.88 -19.53 9.13
CA SER A 208 5.79 -19.60 10.28
C SER A 208 6.55 -18.28 10.57
N GLY A 209 6.28 -17.22 9.80
CA GLY A 209 6.89 -15.91 10.00
C GLY A 209 8.41 -15.92 9.87
N LYS A 210 9.11 -15.27 10.80
CA LYS A 210 10.59 -15.20 10.84
C LYS A 210 11.30 -16.56 10.95
N LYS A 211 10.56 -17.61 11.33
CA LYS A 211 11.10 -18.98 11.41
C LYS A 211 11.03 -19.73 10.08
N CYS A 212 10.45 -19.14 9.04
CA CYS A 212 10.36 -19.74 7.72
C CYS A 212 11.74 -19.84 7.07
N VAL A 213 12.07 -20.98 6.49
CA VAL A 213 13.35 -21.19 5.75
C VAL A 213 13.46 -20.29 4.53
N HIS A 214 12.34 -19.80 4.00
CA HIS A 214 12.26 -18.89 2.87
C HIS A 214 12.03 -17.41 3.29
N TYR A 215 12.23 -17.06 4.58
CA TYR A 215 11.93 -15.72 5.09
C TYR A 215 12.66 -14.61 4.32
N SER A 216 13.95 -14.77 4.06
CA SER A 216 14.77 -13.79 3.33
C SER A 216 14.30 -13.54 1.89
N ASN A 217 13.61 -14.53 1.31
CA ASN A 217 13.07 -14.45 -0.05
C ASN A 217 11.53 -14.51 -0.06
N CYS A 218 10.87 -13.99 0.96
CA CYS A 218 9.42 -14.01 1.07
C CYS A 218 8.82 -12.73 0.49
N ALA A 219 7.96 -12.84 -0.53
CA ALA A 219 7.27 -11.72 -1.17
C ALA A 219 6.48 -10.89 -0.16
N LEU A 220 5.70 -11.54 0.71
CA LEU A 220 4.92 -10.87 1.76
C LEU A 220 5.81 -10.04 2.70
N PHE A 221 6.93 -10.58 3.19
CA PHE A 221 7.77 -9.86 4.14
C PHE A 221 8.56 -8.75 3.47
N LYS A 222 8.99 -8.90 2.21
CA LYS A 222 9.57 -7.80 1.42
C LYS A 222 8.58 -6.65 1.27
N ALA A 223 7.31 -6.94 0.93
CA ALA A 223 6.27 -5.92 0.86
C ALA A 223 6.02 -5.25 2.22
N ARG A 224 6.01 -6.01 3.33
CA ARG A 224 5.87 -5.44 4.69
C ARG A 224 7.05 -4.56 5.10
N ASP A 225 8.25 -4.90 4.68
CA ASP A 225 9.43 -4.06 4.94
C ASP A 225 9.36 -2.75 4.14
N ALA A 226 8.87 -2.79 2.90
CA ALA A 226 8.62 -1.58 2.11
C ALA A 226 7.61 -0.64 2.79
N LEU A 227 6.50 -1.18 3.35
CA LEU A 227 5.52 -0.39 4.11
C LEU A 227 6.13 0.30 5.33
N ARG A 228 7.05 -0.37 6.03
CA ARG A 228 7.70 0.23 7.22
C ARG A 228 8.59 1.43 6.88
N THR A 229 9.20 1.42 5.71
CA THR A 229 10.11 2.48 5.26
C THR A 229 9.41 3.58 4.47
N ALA A 230 8.16 3.35 4.05
CA ALA A 230 7.38 4.32 3.30
C ALA A 230 6.92 5.48 4.20
N ASP A 231 6.84 6.67 3.62
CA ASP A 231 6.25 7.87 4.23
C ASP A 231 4.77 7.96 3.90
N VAL A 232 4.39 7.43 2.72
CA VAL A 232 3.02 7.35 2.23
C VAL A 232 2.64 5.90 2.00
N VAL A 233 1.58 5.44 2.63
CA VAL A 233 1.02 4.10 2.45
C VAL A 233 -0.34 4.21 1.78
N VAL A 234 -0.50 3.56 0.64
CA VAL A 234 -1.79 3.45 -0.05
C VAL A 234 -2.43 2.11 0.31
N ALA A 235 -3.71 2.09 0.63
CA ALA A 235 -4.45 0.87 0.98
C ALA A 235 -5.93 0.98 0.53
N ASN A 236 -6.66 -0.13 0.49
CA ASN A 236 -8.10 -0.07 0.36
C ASN A 236 -8.78 0.12 1.73
N HIS A 237 -10.03 0.56 1.70
CA HIS A 237 -10.82 0.78 2.93
C HIS A 237 -10.91 -0.48 3.79
N ASP A 238 -11.14 -1.63 3.19
CA ASP A 238 -11.28 -2.89 3.92
C ASP A 238 -10.03 -3.23 4.72
N LEU A 239 -8.84 -3.03 4.13
CA LEU A 239 -7.57 -3.30 4.80
C LEU A 239 -7.34 -2.31 5.95
N VAL A 240 -7.61 -1.02 5.72
CA VAL A 240 -7.45 0.02 6.74
C VAL A 240 -8.38 -0.24 7.91
N LEU A 241 -9.67 -0.48 7.63
CA LEU A 241 -10.67 -0.72 8.67
C LEU A 241 -10.40 -2.04 9.42
N ALA A 242 -9.98 -3.10 8.71
CA ALA A 242 -9.62 -4.37 9.34
C ALA A 242 -8.40 -4.23 10.25
N ASP A 243 -7.37 -3.48 9.83
CA ASP A 243 -6.18 -3.24 10.65
C ASP A 243 -6.53 -2.42 11.90
N LEU A 244 -7.31 -1.36 11.76
CA LEU A 244 -7.79 -0.53 12.87
C LEU A 244 -8.68 -1.33 13.85
N ALA A 245 -9.58 -2.19 13.34
CA ALA A 245 -10.42 -3.04 14.18
C ALA A 245 -9.62 -4.06 15.00
N MET A 246 -8.42 -4.44 14.54
CA MET A 246 -7.48 -5.29 15.29
C MET A 246 -6.55 -4.52 16.22
N GLY A 247 -6.80 -3.24 16.46
CA GLY A 247 -5.99 -2.35 17.30
C GLY A 247 -4.97 -1.52 16.53
N GLY A 248 -4.91 -1.63 15.22
CA GLY A 248 -3.93 -0.94 14.37
C GLY A 248 -2.52 -1.55 14.42
N ALA A 249 -1.61 -0.99 13.64
CA ALA A 249 -0.17 -1.34 13.64
C ALA A 249 0.16 -2.81 13.31
N ASN A 250 -0.77 -3.58 12.75
CA ASN A 250 -0.50 -4.97 12.31
C ASN A 250 0.06 -5.01 10.90
N ILE A 251 -0.48 -4.16 10.04
CA ILE A 251 -0.13 -4.05 8.61
C ILE A 251 0.32 -2.64 8.30
N LEU A 252 -0.47 -1.68 8.73
CA LEU A 252 -0.27 -0.24 8.53
C LEU A 252 0.59 0.35 9.65
N PRO A 253 1.12 1.57 9.45
CA PRO A 253 1.78 2.29 10.54
C PRO A 253 0.84 2.50 11.74
N PRO A 254 1.38 2.69 12.97
CA PRO A 254 0.57 2.95 14.14
C PRO A 254 -0.36 4.16 13.94
N PRO A 255 -1.66 4.06 14.32
CA PRO A 255 -2.61 5.14 14.12
C PRO A 255 -2.18 6.48 14.74
N GLU A 256 -1.57 6.44 15.92
CA GLU A 256 -1.06 7.60 16.65
C GLU A 256 0.13 8.29 15.96
N GLN A 257 0.78 7.60 15.04
CA GLN A 257 1.88 8.11 14.22
C GLN A 257 1.45 8.42 12.78
N SER A 258 0.15 8.40 12.50
CA SER A 258 -0.35 8.46 11.13
C SER A 258 -1.40 9.55 10.92
N ILE A 259 -1.39 10.11 9.73
CA ILE A 259 -2.45 10.92 9.17
C ILE A 259 -3.23 10.02 8.21
N PHE A 260 -4.56 10.01 8.30
CA PHE A 260 -5.41 9.22 7.43
C PHE A 260 -6.19 10.11 6.46
N VAL A 261 -6.18 9.73 5.19
CA VAL A 261 -7.05 10.29 4.16
C VAL A 261 -7.93 9.16 3.64
N PHE A 262 -9.23 9.32 3.69
CA PHE A 262 -10.21 8.41 3.09
C PHE A 262 -10.77 9.09 1.84
N ASP A 263 -10.53 8.51 0.67
CA ASP A 263 -10.98 9.02 -0.63
C ASP A 263 -12.08 8.13 -1.18
N GLU A 264 -13.28 8.71 -1.34
CA GLU A 264 -14.58 8.13 -1.77
C GLU A 264 -15.33 7.30 -0.74
#